data_dedac73ca319ccbdcf1b3105322af4e8
#
_entry.id   dedac73ca319ccbdcf1b3105322af4e8
#
_cell.length_a   1.000
_cell.length_b   1.000
_cell.length_c   1.000
_cell.angle_alpha   90.00
_cell.angle_beta   90.00
_cell.angle_gamma   90.00
#
_symmetry.space_group_name_H-M   'P 1'
#
loop_
_entity.id
_entity.type
_entity.pdbx_description
1 polymer ?
#
loop_
_entity_poly.entity_id
_entity_poly.type
_entity_poly.pdbx_seq_one_letter_code
_entity_poly.pdbx_strand_id
1 'polypeptide(L)'
;MLNLPLITLLSSFAQEDPKLDHVVQSLTKSSIELAEAASNYGALKVIFGIFMILVLVMVVMFIYTIWNLNKKVTVVSESSQQVKEFFDGAADSTIGITEAQILIRREFNCLGHILKYAILRIRFENHIDNKESTIKKVESLVNNEYSELCGLLSNFTCNGKSLSNIFEPQDNEAIKDMVIEQIYIPKDQFTISNMDQSVGMYLNGLKLMYLKKL
;
A
#
# COMPACT_ATOMS: atom_id res chain seq x y z
N MET A 1 17.97 33.28 -16.40
CA MET A 1 18.86 32.63 -15.39
C MET A 1 18.05 31.80 -14.38
N LEU A 2 17.22 30.86 -14.84
CA LEU A 2 16.30 30.10 -13.94
C LEU A 2 16.50 28.57 -13.96
N ASN A 3 17.54 28.08 -14.63
CA ASN A 3 17.65 26.63 -14.91
C ASN A 3 18.78 25.88 -14.20
N LEU A 4 19.66 26.56 -13.42
CA LEU A 4 20.78 25.87 -12.75
C LEU A 4 20.34 24.89 -11.64
N PRO A 5 19.40 25.22 -10.73
CA PRO A 5 19.07 24.31 -9.61
C PRO A 5 18.32 23.05 -10.05
N LEU A 6 17.53 23.12 -11.13
CA LEU A 6 16.73 21.98 -11.58
C LEU A 6 17.60 20.93 -12.31
N ILE A 7 18.58 21.40 -13.10
CA ILE A 7 19.53 20.54 -13.80
C ILE A 7 20.47 19.84 -12.81
N THR A 8 20.89 20.53 -11.74
CA THR A 8 21.75 19.95 -10.69
C THR A 8 20.99 18.90 -9.86
N LEU A 9 19.69 19.12 -9.62
CA LEU A 9 18.84 18.15 -8.94
C LEU A 9 18.59 16.90 -9.80
N LEU A 10 18.32 17.07 -11.08
CA LEU A 10 18.14 15.95 -12.02
C LEU A 10 19.43 15.14 -12.22
N SER A 11 20.60 15.78 -12.27
CA SER A 11 21.87 15.09 -12.40
C SER A 11 22.25 14.27 -11.16
N SER A 12 21.85 14.69 -9.97
CA SER A 12 22.07 13.90 -8.73
C SER A 12 21.22 12.63 -8.66
N PHE A 13 20.05 12.62 -9.29
CA PHE A 13 19.20 11.43 -9.40
C PHE A 13 19.62 10.47 -10.52
N ALA A 14 20.29 10.99 -11.57
CA ALA A 14 20.75 10.19 -12.70
C ALA A 14 21.97 9.32 -12.40
N GLN A 15 22.69 9.58 -11.32
CA GLN A 15 23.93 8.91 -10.97
C GLN A 15 23.73 7.43 -10.55
N GLU A 16 22.51 7.01 -10.28
CA GLU A 16 22.18 5.63 -9.87
C GLU A 16 21.68 4.72 -11.01
N ASP A 17 21.30 5.25 -12.19
CA ASP A 17 20.77 4.41 -13.27
C ASP A 17 21.18 4.97 -14.66
N PRO A 18 21.98 4.21 -15.48
CA PRO A 18 22.46 4.66 -16.79
C PRO A 18 21.33 4.93 -17.80
N LYS A 19 20.13 4.42 -17.58
CA LYS A 19 18.95 4.73 -18.42
C LYS A 19 18.38 6.12 -18.13
N LEU A 20 18.52 6.59 -16.89
CA LEU A 20 18.07 7.93 -16.50
C LEU A 20 18.99 9.02 -17.06
N ASP A 21 20.28 8.72 -17.18
CA ASP A 21 21.29 9.66 -17.72
C ASP A 21 20.98 10.04 -19.17
N HIS A 22 20.57 9.08 -20.00
CA HIS A 22 20.12 9.33 -21.37
C HIS A 22 18.89 10.24 -21.46
N VAL A 23 17.94 10.10 -20.52
CA VAL A 23 16.73 10.94 -20.48
C VAL A 23 17.08 12.35 -20.01
N VAL A 24 17.95 12.48 -19.01
CA VAL A 24 18.43 13.78 -18.52
C VAL A 24 19.22 14.51 -19.60
N GLN A 25 20.09 13.83 -20.33
CA GLN A 25 20.83 14.43 -21.46
C GLN A 25 19.91 14.88 -22.59
N SER A 26 18.90 14.08 -22.95
CA SER A 26 17.94 14.46 -23.99
C SER A 26 17.06 15.66 -23.57
N LEU A 27 16.66 15.73 -22.30
CA LEU A 27 15.91 16.87 -21.73
C LEU A 27 16.76 18.14 -21.70
N THR A 28 18.04 18.02 -21.34
CA THR A 28 18.98 19.16 -21.33
C THR A 28 19.20 19.70 -22.73
N LYS A 29 19.39 18.81 -23.73
CA LYS A 29 19.52 19.20 -25.12
C LYS A 29 18.28 19.89 -25.67
N SER A 30 17.09 19.34 -25.40
CA SER A 30 15.81 19.94 -25.78
C SER A 30 15.56 21.30 -25.12
N SER A 31 16.03 21.51 -23.89
CA SER A 31 15.93 22.81 -23.22
C SER A 31 16.82 23.88 -23.82
N ILE A 32 18.01 23.49 -24.31
CA ILE A 32 18.93 24.42 -25.00
C ILE A 32 18.39 24.79 -26.40
N GLU A 33 17.88 23.82 -27.15
CA GLU A 33 17.28 24.05 -28.47
C GLU A 33 16.01 24.93 -28.36
N LEU A 34 15.22 24.80 -27.28
CA LEU A 34 14.09 25.67 -27.01
C LEU A 34 14.49 27.10 -26.62
N ALA A 35 15.59 27.24 -25.86
CA ALA A 35 16.12 28.58 -25.54
C ALA A 35 16.63 29.30 -26.78
N GLU A 36 17.21 28.59 -27.74
CA GLU A 36 17.66 29.11 -29.01
C GLU A 36 16.50 29.48 -29.96
N ALA A 37 15.47 28.63 -30.01
CA ALA A 37 14.23 28.90 -30.74
C ALA A 37 13.42 30.07 -30.13
N ALA A 38 13.52 30.31 -28.82
CA ALA A 38 12.87 31.38 -28.08
C ALA A 38 13.33 32.77 -28.52
N SER A 39 14.59 32.89 -29.00
CA SER A 39 15.09 34.16 -29.53
C SER A 39 14.47 34.54 -30.88
N ASN A 40 13.89 33.57 -31.60
CA ASN A 40 13.36 33.75 -32.97
C ASN A 40 11.82 33.69 -33.04
N TYR A 41 11.12 33.29 -31.99
CA TYR A 41 9.66 33.14 -32.02
C TYR A 41 9.01 33.82 -30.83
N GLY A 42 7.94 34.59 -31.08
CA GLY A 42 7.26 35.43 -30.06
C GLY A 42 6.83 34.67 -28.79
N ALA A 43 6.65 35.41 -27.70
CA ALA A 43 6.45 34.98 -26.31
C ALA A 43 5.51 33.77 -26.09
N LEU A 44 4.51 33.62 -26.96
CA LEU A 44 3.50 32.56 -26.85
C LEU A 44 4.07 31.15 -27.13
N LYS A 45 5.00 31.05 -28.08
CA LYS A 45 5.67 29.79 -28.41
C LYS A 45 6.67 29.37 -27.34
N VAL A 46 7.29 30.34 -26.67
CA VAL A 46 8.18 30.11 -25.54
C VAL A 46 7.43 29.54 -24.34
N ILE A 47 6.26 30.12 -24.01
CA ILE A 47 5.41 29.64 -22.92
C ILE A 47 4.92 28.21 -23.20
N PHE A 48 4.51 27.93 -24.43
CA PHE A 48 4.10 26.57 -24.83
C PHE A 48 5.25 25.56 -24.75
N GLY A 49 6.45 25.96 -25.15
CA GLY A 49 7.65 25.12 -25.03
C GLY A 49 8.00 24.78 -23.59
N ILE A 50 7.96 25.78 -22.67
CA ILE A 50 8.19 25.58 -21.24
C ILE A 50 7.11 24.64 -20.65
N PHE A 51 5.85 24.82 -21.04
CA PHE A 51 4.75 23.96 -20.61
C PHE A 51 4.96 22.50 -21.04
N MET A 52 5.38 22.26 -22.28
CA MET A 52 5.67 20.91 -22.78
C MET A 52 6.83 20.24 -22.03
N ILE A 53 7.86 21.01 -21.67
CA ILE A 53 8.98 20.49 -20.87
C ILE A 53 8.49 20.11 -19.47
N LEU A 54 7.67 20.95 -18.84
CA LEU A 54 7.08 20.66 -17.52
C LEU A 54 6.23 19.37 -17.53
N VAL A 55 5.40 19.19 -18.57
CA VAL A 55 4.61 17.97 -18.76
C VAL A 55 5.52 16.74 -18.91
N LEU A 56 6.58 16.85 -19.71
CA LEU A 56 7.54 15.77 -19.90
C LEU A 56 8.25 15.39 -18.59
N VAL A 57 8.66 16.37 -17.80
CA VAL A 57 9.26 16.15 -16.47
C VAL A 57 8.27 15.45 -15.54
N MET A 58 7.00 15.87 -15.53
CA MET A 58 5.95 15.22 -14.74
C MET A 58 5.74 13.76 -15.16
N VAL A 59 5.72 13.46 -16.47
CA VAL A 59 5.58 12.09 -16.99
C VAL A 59 6.76 11.23 -16.57
N VAL A 60 7.98 11.73 -16.67
CA VAL A 60 9.21 11.01 -16.26
C VAL A 60 9.18 10.72 -14.75
N MET A 61 8.83 11.72 -13.94
CA MET A 61 8.69 11.54 -12.48
C MET A 61 7.61 10.51 -12.14
N PHE A 62 6.51 10.51 -12.88
CA PHE A 62 5.42 9.56 -12.69
C PHE A 62 5.85 8.13 -13.04
N ILE A 63 6.52 7.94 -14.17
CA ILE A 63 7.08 6.64 -14.58
C ILE A 63 8.12 6.14 -13.57
N TYR A 64 9.01 7.02 -13.10
CA TYR A 64 9.99 6.70 -12.07
C TYR A 64 9.32 6.27 -10.74
N THR A 65 8.27 6.99 -10.34
CA THR A 65 7.52 6.66 -9.12
C THR A 65 6.83 5.29 -9.23
N ILE A 66 6.20 5.01 -10.38
CA ILE A 66 5.59 3.70 -10.65
C ILE A 66 6.65 2.59 -10.65
N TRP A 67 7.79 2.82 -11.30
CA TRP A 67 8.86 1.83 -11.35
C TRP A 67 9.47 1.54 -9.98
N ASN A 68 9.69 2.58 -9.17
CA ASN A 68 10.17 2.45 -7.79
C ASN A 68 9.14 1.77 -6.87
N LEU A 69 7.85 2.06 -7.06
CA LEU A 69 6.76 1.37 -6.36
C LEU A 69 6.70 -0.11 -6.77
N ASN A 70 6.78 -0.42 -8.07
CA ASN A 70 6.82 -1.81 -8.53
C ASN A 70 8.01 -2.57 -7.97
N LYS A 71 9.20 -1.96 -7.92
CA LYS A 71 10.39 -2.57 -7.32
C LYS A 71 10.20 -2.86 -5.83
N LYS A 72 9.56 -1.95 -5.09
CA LYS A 72 9.23 -2.16 -3.67
C LYS A 72 8.14 -3.22 -3.49
N VAL A 73 7.13 -3.24 -4.36
CA VAL A 73 6.06 -4.27 -4.36
C VAL A 73 6.65 -5.66 -4.66
N THR A 74 7.60 -5.76 -5.60
CA THR A 74 8.28 -7.04 -5.90
C THR A 74 9.08 -7.54 -4.69
N VAL A 75 9.82 -6.67 -4.02
CA VAL A 75 10.57 -7.02 -2.80
C VAL A 75 9.64 -7.44 -1.66
N VAL A 76 8.51 -6.75 -1.50
CA VAL A 76 7.48 -7.14 -0.50
C VAL A 76 6.81 -8.45 -0.89
N SER A 77 6.53 -8.67 -2.17
CA SER A 77 5.97 -9.93 -2.67
C SER A 77 6.96 -11.10 -2.49
N GLU A 78 8.25 -10.89 -2.80
CA GLU A 78 9.28 -11.92 -2.60
C GLU A 78 9.49 -12.23 -1.11
N SER A 79 9.50 -11.22 -0.23
CA SER A 79 9.56 -11.45 1.21
C SER A 79 8.29 -12.12 1.74
N SER A 80 7.11 -11.81 1.20
CA SER A 80 5.86 -12.48 1.53
C SER A 80 5.88 -13.93 1.07
N GLN A 81 6.43 -14.21 -0.11
CA GLN A 81 6.55 -15.57 -0.64
C GLN A 81 7.58 -16.40 0.13
N GLN A 82 8.73 -15.83 0.50
CA GLN A 82 9.71 -16.48 1.38
C GLN A 82 9.13 -16.77 2.78
N VAL A 83 8.34 -15.86 3.32
CA VAL A 83 7.61 -16.06 4.57
C VAL A 83 6.59 -17.18 4.39
N LYS A 84 5.86 -17.23 3.29
CA LYS A 84 4.90 -18.29 2.97
C LYS A 84 5.59 -19.66 2.80
N GLU A 85 6.70 -19.73 2.08
CA GLU A 85 7.49 -20.96 1.91
C GLU A 85 8.09 -21.44 3.23
N PHE A 86 8.52 -20.50 4.10
CA PHE A 86 8.97 -20.83 5.46
C PHE A 86 7.82 -21.41 6.31
N PHE A 87 6.62 -20.88 6.16
CA PHE A 87 5.43 -21.37 6.88
C PHE A 87 4.86 -22.67 6.28
N ASP A 88 4.89 -22.85 4.97
CA ASP A 88 4.44 -24.06 4.30
C ASP A 88 5.41 -25.26 4.55
N GLY A 89 6.69 -24.96 4.82
CA GLY A 89 7.69 -25.98 5.21
C GLY A 89 7.67 -26.37 6.69
N ALA A 90 6.95 -25.63 7.52
CA ALA A 90 6.88 -25.83 8.97
C ALA A 90 5.59 -26.58 9.36
N ALA A 91 5.28 -27.69 8.72
CA ALA A 91 4.17 -28.55 9.15
C ALA A 91 4.30 -28.91 10.63
N ASP A 92 3.30 -28.55 11.44
CA ASP A 92 3.19 -28.80 12.89
C ASP A 92 4.33 -28.21 13.77
N SER A 93 4.71 -26.96 13.55
CA SER A 93 5.61 -26.26 14.45
C SER A 93 4.98 -26.03 15.81
N THR A 94 5.48 -26.72 16.83
CA THR A 94 5.14 -26.40 18.23
C THR A 94 5.93 -25.17 18.65
N ILE A 95 5.24 -24.08 18.98
CA ILE A 95 5.83 -22.82 19.41
C ILE A 95 5.51 -22.50 20.86
N GLY A 96 6.37 -21.74 21.50
CA GLY A 96 6.13 -21.23 22.84
C GLY A 96 5.08 -20.11 22.88
N ILE A 97 4.51 -19.87 24.07
CA ILE A 97 3.49 -18.81 24.25
C ILE A 97 4.01 -17.44 23.77
N THR A 98 5.25 -17.10 24.04
CA THR A 98 5.83 -15.83 23.63
C THR A 98 5.90 -15.69 22.11
N GLU A 99 6.29 -16.75 21.42
CA GLU A 99 6.36 -16.80 19.96
C GLU A 99 4.96 -16.72 19.35
N ALA A 100 4.00 -17.46 19.92
CA ALA A 100 2.59 -17.38 19.54
C ALA A 100 2.05 -15.95 19.70
N GLN A 101 2.38 -15.26 20.80
CA GLN A 101 1.99 -13.87 21.01
C GLN A 101 2.59 -12.91 19.97
N ILE A 102 3.87 -13.09 19.63
CA ILE A 102 4.55 -12.29 18.61
C ILE A 102 3.88 -12.52 17.25
N LEU A 103 3.63 -13.78 16.89
CA LEU A 103 3.00 -14.16 15.64
C LEU A 103 1.59 -13.54 15.51
N ILE A 104 0.74 -13.72 16.50
CA ILE A 104 -0.61 -13.13 16.50
C ILE A 104 -0.53 -11.60 16.37
N ARG A 105 0.35 -10.94 17.11
CA ARG A 105 0.51 -9.48 17.03
C ARG A 105 0.89 -9.02 15.62
N ARG A 106 1.82 -9.73 14.98
CA ARG A 106 2.29 -9.42 13.64
C ARG A 106 1.16 -9.56 12.63
N GLU A 107 0.46 -10.70 12.64
CA GLU A 107 -0.60 -10.98 11.68
C GLU A 107 -1.78 -10.02 11.83
N PHE A 108 -2.18 -9.67 13.05
CA PHE A 108 -3.21 -8.64 13.26
C PHE A 108 -2.80 -7.24 12.80
N ASN A 109 -1.51 -6.91 12.90
CA ASN A 109 -1.03 -5.65 12.35
C ASN A 109 -1.07 -5.65 10.82
N CYS A 110 -0.68 -6.77 10.16
CA CYS A 110 -0.80 -6.94 8.71
C CYS A 110 -2.25 -6.80 8.25
N LEU A 111 -3.18 -7.53 8.88
CA LEU A 111 -4.61 -7.43 8.61
C LEU A 111 -5.09 -5.97 8.74
N GLY A 112 -4.67 -5.27 9.79
CA GLY A 112 -5.01 -3.87 9.99
C GLY A 112 -4.57 -2.96 8.84
N HIS A 113 -3.36 -3.14 8.31
CA HIS A 113 -2.89 -2.38 7.17
C HIS A 113 -3.68 -2.68 5.90
N ILE A 114 -4.00 -3.95 5.65
CA ILE A 114 -4.78 -4.37 4.49
C ILE A 114 -6.20 -3.77 4.54
N LEU A 115 -6.88 -3.87 5.68
CA LEU A 115 -8.23 -3.33 5.85
C LEU A 115 -8.27 -1.81 5.70
N LYS A 116 -7.32 -1.09 6.30
CA LYS A 116 -7.20 0.37 6.14
C LYS A 116 -7.02 0.77 4.68
N TYR A 117 -6.12 0.09 3.98
CA TYR A 117 -5.91 0.32 2.56
C TYR A 117 -7.18 0.06 1.73
N ALA A 118 -7.88 -1.04 2.02
CA ALA A 118 -9.11 -1.40 1.34
C ALA A 118 -10.23 -0.36 1.55
N ILE A 119 -10.41 0.12 2.79
CA ILE A 119 -11.36 1.18 3.11
C ILE A 119 -11.05 2.44 2.30
N LEU A 120 -9.80 2.88 2.30
CA LEU A 120 -9.38 4.06 1.55
C LEU A 120 -9.63 3.87 0.05
N ARG A 121 -9.22 2.73 -0.50
CA ARG A 121 -9.40 2.42 -1.91
C ARG A 121 -10.88 2.47 -2.32
N ILE A 122 -11.76 1.78 -1.58
CA ILE A 122 -13.20 1.75 -1.89
C ILE A 122 -13.80 3.15 -1.80
N ARG A 123 -13.40 3.95 -0.82
CA ARG A 123 -13.89 5.33 -0.68
C ARG A 123 -13.41 6.26 -1.80
N PHE A 124 -12.15 6.13 -2.24
CA PHE A 124 -11.59 6.97 -3.30
C PHE A 124 -12.01 6.55 -4.71
N GLU A 125 -12.27 5.28 -4.95
CA GLU A 125 -12.77 4.79 -6.24
C GLU A 125 -14.23 5.22 -6.56
N ASN A 126 -14.89 5.99 -5.67
CA ASN A 126 -16.27 6.49 -5.78
C ASN A 126 -17.32 5.38 -6.10
N HIS A 127 -17.04 4.14 -5.81
CA HIS A 127 -17.95 3.01 -6.00
C HIS A 127 -19.02 2.89 -4.89
N ILE A 128 -19.18 3.94 -4.07
CA ILE A 128 -20.12 3.99 -2.95
C ILE A 128 -21.57 4.02 -3.44
N ASP A 129 -21.81 4.39 -4.72
CA ASP A 129 -23.14 4.56 -5.27
C ASP A 129 -23.94 3.24 -5.40
N ASN A 130 -23.26 2.09 -5.46
CA ASN A 130 -23.89 0.78 -5.43
C ASN A 130 -23.57 0.03 -4.13
N LYS A 131 -24.43 0.23 -3.13
CA LYS A 131 -24.27 -0.33 -1.80
C LYS A 131 -24.11 -1.86 -1.80
N GLU A 132 -24.91 -2.57 -2.58
CA GLU A 132 -24.88 -4.03 -2.65
C GLU A 132 -23.56 -4.54 -3.23
N SER A 133 -23.07 -3.94 -4.31
CA SER A 133 -21.78 -4.29 -4.91
C SER A 133 -20.61 -4.00 -3.97
N THR A 134 -20.67 -2.89 -3.22
CA THR A 134 -19.65 -2.52 -2.24
C THR A 134 -19.62 -3.52 -1.08
N ILE A 135 -20.77 -3.89 -0.55
CA ILE A 135 -20.87 -4.90 0.53
C ILE A 135 -20.28 -6.24 0.07
N LYS A 136 -20.65 -6.73 -1.12
CA LYS A 136 -20.08 -7.98 -1.67
C LYS A 136 -18.57 -7.94 -1.83
N LYS A 137 -18.00 -6.80 -2.26
CA LYS A 137 -16.55 -6.61 -2.34
C LYS A 137 -15.89 -6.66 -0.97
N VAL A 138 -16.48 -6.01 0.04
CA VAL A 138 -16.00 -6.03 1.42
C VAL A 138 -16.07 -7.44 1.98
N GLU A 139 -17.19 -8.13 1.81
CA GLU A 139 -17.36 -9.52 2.25
C GLU A 139 -16.30 -10.44 1.66
N SER A 140 -16.10 -10.38 0.35
CA SER A 140 -15.08 -11.20 -0.32
C SER A 140 -13.68 -10.90 0.22
N LEU A 141 -13.35 -9.63 0.40
CA LEU A 141 -12.04 -9.22 0.89
C LEU A 141 -11.82 -9.68 2.34
N VAL A 142 -12.76 -9.37 3.24
CA VAL A 142 -12.63 -9.71 4.66
C VAL A 142 -12.59 -11.23 4.84
N ASN A 143 -13.45 -11.98 4.13
CA ASN A 143 -13.45 -13.44 4.17
C ASN A 143 -12.11 -14.03 3.73
N ASN A 144 -11.54 -13.51 2.64
CA ASN A 144 -10.24 -13.98 2.14
C ASN A 144 -9.12 -13.69 3.14
N GLU A 145 -9.02 -12.45 3.62
CA GLU A 145 -7.95 -12.05 4.54
C GLU A 145 -8.06 -12.75 5.90
N TYR A 146 -9.28 -12.92 6.42
CA TYR A 146 -9.50 -13.63 7.67
C TYR A 146 -9.22 -15.13 7.53
N SER A 147 -9.61 -15.73 6.41
CA SER A 147 -9.30 -17.13 6.09
C SER A 147 -7.80 -17.37 5.94
N GLU A 148 -7.09 -16.43 5.30
CA GLU A 148 -5.63 -16.49 5.15
C GLU A 148 -4.94 -16.36 6.52
N LEU A 149 -5.39 -15.44 7.37
CA LEU A 149 -4.93 -15.30 8.75
C LEU A 149 -5.09 -16.61 9.53
N CYS A 150 -6.29 -17.22 9.49
CA CYS A 150 -6.55 -18.50 10.15
C CYS A 150 -5.71 -19.63 9.56
N GLY A 151 -5.54 -19.67 8.23
CA GLY A 151 -4.72 -20.64 7.53
C GLY A 151 -3.25 -20.57 7.94
N LEU A 152 -2.68 -19.38 8.01
CA LEU A 152 -1.30 -19.18 8.47
C LEU A 152 -1.12 -19.65 9.92
N LEU A 153 -2.05 -19.32 10.79
CA LEU A 153 -1.99 -19.68 12.20
C LEU A 153 -2.28 -21.16 12.47
N SER A 154 -2.96 -21.85 11.53
CA SER A 154 -3.21 -23.29 11.65
C SER A 154 -1.94 -24.15 11.59
N ASN A 155 -0.89 -23.63 10.97
CA ASN A 155 0.41 -24.29 10.87
C ASN A 155 1.19 -24.31 12.21
N PHE A 156 0.69 -23.62 13.23
CA PHE A 156 1.34 -23.54 14.53
C PHE A 156 0.47 -24.09 15.63
N THR A 157 1.12 -24.83 16.53
CA THR A 157 0.49 -25.31 17.77
C THR A 157 1.11 -24.63 18.97
N CYS A 158 0.31 -24.30 19.96
CA CYS A 158 0.75 -23.80 21.26
C CYS A 158 0.01 -24.58 22.34
N ASN A 159 0.76 -25.16 23.29
CA ASN A 159 0.19 -26.04 24.33
C ASN A 159 -0.66 -27.20 23.77
N GLY A 160 -0.25 -27.77 22.62
CA GLY A 160 -0.95 -28.87 21.95
C GLY A 160 -2.25 -28.48 21.23
N LYS A 161 -2.53 -27.18 21.10
CA LYS A 161 -3.69 -26.68 20.35
C LYS A 161 -3.23 -25.82 19.16
N SER A 162 -3.87 -26.01 18.00
CA SER A 162 -3.63 -25.12 16.86
C SER A 162 -4.02 -23.69 17.21
N LEU A 163 -3.21 -22.71 16.79
CA LEU A 163 -3.50 -21.29 17.02
C LEU A 163 -4.77 -20.85 16.29
N SER A 164 -5.14 -21.51 15.19
CA SER A 164 -6.41 -21.21 14.51
C SER A 164 -7.65 -21.51 15.35
N ASN A 165 -7.56 -22.44 16.32
CA ASN A 165 -8.70 -22.83 17.15
C ASN A 165 -9.11 -21.78 18.18
N ILE A 166 -8.30 -20.74 18.38
CA ILE A 166 -8.68 -19.63 19.27
C ILE A 166 -9.58 -18.60 18.57
N PHE A 167 -9.65 -18.64 17.23
CA PHE A 167 -10.44 -17.72 16.41
C PHE A 167 -11.89 -18.21 16.29
N GLU A 168 -12.81 -17.27 16.33
CA GLU A 168 -14.23 -17.54 16.23
C GLU A 168 -14.78 -17.06 14.88
N PRO A 169 -15.64 -17.85 14.19
CA PRO A 169 -16.20 -17.45 12.89
C PRO A 169 -16.96 -16.12 12.94
N GLN A 170 -17.58 -15.80 14.09
CA GLN A 170 -18.30 -14.55 14.31
C GLN A 170 -17.40 -13.30 14.25
N ASP A 171 -16.09 -13.46 14.48
CA ASP A 171 -15.16 -12.34 14.44
C ASP A 171 -14.97 -11.83 13.00
N ASN A 172 -15.10 -12.72 12.01
CA ASN A 172 -15.09 -12.34 10.60
C ASN A 172 -16.26 -11.41 10.25
N GLU A 173 -17.46 -11.73 10.73
CA GLU A 173 -18.65 -10.89 10.52
C GLU A 173 -18.48 -9.52 11.22
N ALA A 174 -17.96 -9.53 12.43
CA ALA A 174 -17.74 -8.30 13.19
C ALA A 174 -16.65 -7.40 12.55
N ILE A 175 -15.60 -7.98 11.96
CA ILE A 175 -14.60 -7.23 11.16
C ILE A 175 -15.26 -6.65 9.90
N LYS A 176 -16.08 -7.42 9.21
CA LYS A 176 -16.84 -6.97 8.03
C LYS A 176 -17.71 -5.76 8.37
N ASP A 177 -18.50 -5.86 9.42
CA ASP A 177 -19.40 -4.78 9.86
C ASP A 177 -18.63 -3.51 10.20
N MET A 178 -17.51 -3.63 10.91
CA MET A 178 -16.61 -2.51 11.19
C MET A 178 -16.07 -1.87 9.91
N VAL A 179 -15.64 -2.66 8.91
CA VAL A 179 -15.14 -2.13 7.63
C VAL A 179 -16.26 -1.40 6.89
N ILE A 180 -17.47 -1.98 6.83
CA ILE A 180 -18.64 -1.37 6.18
C ILE A 180 -18.98 -0.04 6.85
N GLU A 181 -19.00 0.01 8.18
CA GLU A 181 -19.25 1.24 8.92
C GLU A 181 -18.25 2.35 8.52
N GLN A 182 -16.96 2.05 8.48
CA GLN A 182 -15.93 3.02 8.10
C GLN A 182 -16.06 3.50 6.64
N ILE A 183 -16.55 2.66 5.73
CA ILE A 183 -16.78 3.04 4.32
C ILE A 183 -17.94 4.02 4.21
N TYR A 184 -18.99 3.87 5.02
CA TYR A 184 -20.20 4.68 4.93
C TYR A 184 -20.24 5.89 5.87
N ILE A 185 -19.18 6.18 6.61
CA ILE A 185 -19.05 7.45 7.34
C ILE A 185 -19.25 8.63 6.37
N PRO A 186 -20.11 9.63 6.69
CA PRO A 186 -20.30 10.81 5.89
C PRO A 186 -18.98 11.52 5.54
N LYS A 187 -18.90 12.11 4.33
CA LYS A 187 -17.62 12.71 3.85
C LYS A 187 -17.11 13.83 4.74
N ASP A 188 -17.99 14.60 5.34
CA ASP A 188 -17.72 15.70 6.27
C ASP A 188 -17.18 15.22 7.63
N GLN A 189 -17.46 13.98 8.01
CA GLN A 189 -17.02 13.38 9.28
C GLN A 189 -15.82 12.43 9.09
N PHE A 190 -15.51 12.04 7.86
CA PHE A 190 -14.43 11.12 7.58
C PHE A 190 -13.09 11.82 7.57
N THR A 191 -12.19 11.36 8.41
CA THR A 191 -10.76 11.68 8.34
C THR A 191 -9.95 10.39 8.34
N ILE A 192 -8.80 10.41 7.66
CA ILE A 192 -7.88 9.24 7.65
C ILE A 192 -7.45 8.91 9.08
N SER A 193 -7.23 9.93 9.91
CA SER A 193 -6.82 9.75 11.31
C SER A 193 -7.89 9.02 12.13
N ASN A 194 -9.17 9.42 11.99
CA ASN A 194 -10.27 8.79 12.71
C ASN A 194 -10.47 7.35 12.28
N MET A 195 -10.43 7.08 10.96
CA MET A 195 -10.48 5.72 10.41
C MET A 195 -9.32 4.87 10.94
N ASP A 196 -8.10 5.40 10.91
CA ASP A 196 -6.90 4.70 11.37
C ASP A 196 -7.00 4.34 12.86
N GLN A 197 -7.49 5.26 13.66
CA GLN A 197 -7.75 5.06 15.08
C GLN A 197 -8.84 4.02 15.31
N SER A 198 -9.99 4.12 14.63
CA SER A 198 -11.13 3.21 14.80
C SER A 198 -10.77 1.77 14.44
N VAL A 199 -10.17 1.55 13.26
CA VAL A 199 -9.71 0.23 12.82
C VAL A 199 -8.64 -0.31 13.76
N GLY A 200 -7.68 0.54 14.16
CA GLY A 200 -6.62 0.16 15.09
C GLY A 200 -7.13 -0.24 16.46
N MET A 201 -8.06 0.51 17.03
CA MET A 201 -8.68 0.20 18.34
C MET A 201 -9.46 -1.10 18.29
N TYR A 202 -10.26 -1.30 17.23
CA TYR A 202 -11.06 -2.51 17.06
C TYR A 202 -10.18 -3.77 16.99
N LEU A 203 -9.20 -3.77 16.09
CA LEU A 203 -8.29 -4.91 15.91
C LEU A 203 -7.40 -5.14 17.13
N ASN A 204 -7.02 -4.08 17.85
CA ASN A 204 -6.31 -4.22 19.13
C ASN A 204 -7.19 -4.91 20.19
N GLY A 205 -8.47 -4.59 20.24
CA GLY A 205 -9.42 -5.26 21.13
C GLY A 205 -9.50 -6.76 20.86
N LEU A 206 -9.71 -7.15 19.60
CA LEU A 206 -9.71 -8.55 19.17
C LEU A 206 -8.37 -9.24 19.48
N LYS A 207 -7.26 -8.62 19.11
CA LYS A 207 -5.93 -9.14 19.38
C LYS A 207 -5.70 -9.43 20.87
N LEU A 208 -6.07 -8.50 21.74
CA LEU A 208 -5.93 -8.68 23.19
C LEU A 208 -6.82 -9.81 23.72
N MET A 209 -8.01 -9.98 23.14
CA MET A 209 -8.91 -11.09 23.48
C MET A 209 -8.25 -12.44 23.13
N TYR A 210 -7.67 -12.56 21.95
CA TYR A 210 -6.97 -13.79 21.55
C TYR A 210 -5.70 -14.06 22.34
N LEU A 211 -4.92 -13.03 22.64
CA LEU A 211 -3.72 -13.17 23.47
C LEU A 211 -4.05 -13.66 24.89
N LYS A 212 -5.27 -13.44 25.39
CA LYS A 212 -5.72 -13.99 26.67
C LYS A 212 -6.18 -15.44 26.59
N LYS A 213 -6.47 -15.95 25.39
CA LYS A 213 -6.87 -17.35 25.16
C LYS A 213 -5.68 -18.31 25.02
N LEU A 214 -4.44 -17.80 24.84
CA LEU A 214 -3.21 -18.56 24.84
C LEU A 214 -2.85 -19.07 26.24
#